data_37be67dad6f559cec54eedc49266ce7a
#
_entry.id   37be67dad6f559cec54eedc49266ce7a
#
_cell.length_a   1.000
_cell.length_b   1.000
_cell.length_c   1.000
_cell.angle_alpha   90.00
_cell.angle_beta   90.00
_cell.angle_gamma   90.00
#
_symmetry.space_group_name_H-M   'P 1'
#
loop_
_entity.id
_entity.type
_entity.pdbx_description
1 polymer ?
#
loop_
_entity_poly.entity_id
_entity_poly.type
_entity_poly.pdbx_seq_one_letter_code
_entity_poly.pdbx_strand_id
1 'polypeptide(L)'
;LIQPLMLILCIVLLFVPQANAQRDEGTVAANWTFNDGSAKDSSKKGLDGNFAGKPQAVEGIAGKALKFNGKSDGIKLPDSVDINTGGPYTNRTVAALFNCDDVDIKDRKQVIYEEGGQTRGLVLYVHGGKVYVGGWNRAEYNWNGAWPSADVKSKQWYHVGLVIRDAAAKVESKKFEMWLDGKRIAQEKGGQLHAHADDIGVGHLNQNTVYHDGGGGGSDLDWFGGLIDEVIVYGSAFDEADFAELAAPLSVEPHGKFTTTWANLKAQRAQN
;
A
#
# COMPACT_ATOMS: atom_id res chain seq x y z
N LEU A 1 59.99 31.67 22.17
CA LEU A 1 58.56 31.89 21.93
C LEU A 1 58.16 31.09 20.69
N ILE A 2 57.52 29.95 20.89
CA ILE A 2 56.99 29.07 19.81
C ILE A 2 55.49 29.34 19.72
N GLN A 3 55.00 29.88 18.58
CA GLN A 3 53.58 30.06 18.33
C GLN A 3 52.99 28.73 17.83
N PRO A 4 51.83 28.29 18.32
CA PRO A 4 51.15 27.14 17.77
C PRO A 4 50.40 27.49 16.50
N LEU A 5 50.64 26.72 15.45
CA LEU A 5 49.92 26.76 14.17
C LEU A 5 48.56 26.12 14.33
N MET A 6 47.50 26.94 14.24
CA MET A 6 46.13 26.50 14.36
C MET A 6 45.67 25.97 13.00
N LEU A 7 45.55 24.66 12.88
CA LEU A 7 45.04 23.98 11.67
C LEU A 7 43.52 24.12 11.64
N ILE A 8 43.00 24.97 10.75
CA ILE A 8 41.55 25.10 10.52
C ILE A 8 41.13 23.95 9.54
N LEU A 9 40.44 22.98 10.10
CA LEU A 9 39.80 21.88 9.30
C LEU A 9 38.53 22.43 8.66
N CYS A 10 38.60 22.81 7.37
CA CYS A 10 37.42 23.13 6.59
C CYS A 10 36.68 21.82 6.25
N ILE A 11 35.59 21.54 6.95
CA ILE A 11 34.63 20.48 6.55
C ILE A 11 33.82 21.00 5.38
N VAL A 12 34.16 20.57 4.16
CA VAL A 12 33.33 20.78 2.97
C VAL A 12 32.15 19.83 3.07
N LEU A 13 31.00 20.34 3.50
CA LEU A 13 29.74 19.66 3.36
C LEU A 13 29.40 19.57 1.86
N LEU A 14 29.65 18.41 1.25
CA LEU A 14 29.16 18.10 -0.08
C LEU A 14 27.63 17.99 0.00
N PHE A 15 26.93 19.05 -0.41
CA PHE A 15 25.51 18.99 -0.71
C PHE A 15 25.37 18.09 -1.96
N VAL A 16 25.01 16.84 -1.74
CA VAL A 16 24.52 15.99 -2.81
C VAL A 16 23.07 16.44 -3.04
N PRO A 17 22.71 17.02 -4.20
CA PRO A 17 21.33 17.29 -4.50
C PRO A 17 20.62 15.93 -4.54
N GLN A 18 19.74 15.66 -3.59
CA GLN A 18 18.76 14.59 -3.76
C GLN A 18 17.92 14.99 -4.97
N ALA A 19 18.10 14.28 -6.06
CA ALA A 19 17.16 14.30 -7.15
C ALA A 19 15.85 13.74 -6.58
N ASN A 20 14.92 14.61 -6.19
CA ASN A 20 13.53 14.24 -6.04
C ASN A 20 13.09 13.77 -7.42
N ALA A 21 13.07 12.48 -7.64
CA ALA A 21 12.41 11.91 -8.79
C ALA A 21 10.95 12.36 -8.69
N GLN A 22 10.58 13.38 -9.47
CA GLN A 22 9.21 13.85 -9.55
C GLN A 22 8.42 12.66 -10.09
N ARG A 23 7.58 12.06 -9.23
CA ARG A 23 6.71 10.98 -9.64
C ARG A 23 5.86 11.50 -10.79
N ASP A 24 5.86 10.77 -11.88
CA ASP A 24 4.99 11.08 -13.01
C ASP A 24 3.53 10.96 -12.52
N GLU A 25 2.85 12.08 -12.37
CA GLU A 25 1.43 12.11 -11.96
C GLU A 25 0.54 11.31 -12.92
N GLY A 26 0.98 11.11 -14.16
CA GLY A 26 0.32 10.26 -15.14
C GLY A 26 0.25 8.78 -14.75
N THR A 27 1.06 8.32 -13.79
CA THR A 27 1.07 6.92 -13.34
C THR A 27 0.21 6.66 -12.10
N VAL A 28 -0.30 7.68 -11.43
CA VAL A 28 -1.24 7.52 -10.30
C VAL A 28 -2.54 6.95 -10.82
N ALA A 29 -2.93 5.78 -10.33
CA ALA A 29 -4.23 5.19 -10.62
C ALA A 29 -5.28 5.65 -9.60
N ALA A 30 -4.95 5.66 -8.31
CA ALA A 30 -5.81 6.16 -7.24
C ALA A 30 -5.02 6.49 -5.97
N ASN A 31 -5.57 7.37 -5.12
CA ASN A 31 -4.98 7.74 -3.84
C ASN A 31 -6.07 8.14 -2.83
N TRP A 32 -6.31 7.32 -1.83
CA TRP A 32 -7.29 7.56 -0.76
C TRP A 32 -6.57 7.91 0.55
N THR A 33 -6.49 9.20 0.84
CA THR A 33 -5.76 9.73 2.03
C THR A 33 -6.61 9.77 3.29
N PHE A 34 -7.92 9.63 3.18
CA PHE A 34 -8.92 9.70 4.27
C PHE A 34 -8.89 10.96 5.15
N ASN A 35 -8.11 11.98 4.80
CA ASN A 35 -7.91 13.17 5.65
C ASN A 35 -9.17 14.03 5.85
N ASP A 36 -10.11 14.00 4.92
CA ASP A 36 -11.41 14.66 5.06
C ASP A 36 -12.46 13.76 5.75
N GLY A 37 -12.08 12.53 6.12
CA GLY A 37 -12.97 11.53 6.72
C GLY A 37 -13.87 10.81 5.73
N SER A 38 -13.61 10.94 4.44
CA SER A 38 -14.34 10.28 3.35
C SER A 38 -13.45 9.29 2.60
N ALA A 39 -14.04 8.52 1.70
CA ALA A 39 -13.33 7.65 0.76
C ALA A 39 -13.09 8.32 -0.60
N LYS A 40 -12.90 9.65 -0.62
CA LYS A 40 -12.60 10.39 -1.85
C LYS A 40 -11.22 10.05 -2.39
N ASP A 41 -11.16 9.89 -3.69
CA ASP A 41 -9.92 9.76 -4.44
C ASP A 41 -9.25 11.12 -4.63
N SER A 42 -8.06 11.28 -4.08
CA SER A 42 -7.25 12.50 -4.18
C SER A 42 -6.39 12.56 -5.46
N SER A 43 -6.42 11.53 -6.30
CA SER A 43 -5.59 11.43 -7.51
C SER A 43 -6.12 12.21 -8.71
N LYS A 44 -7.29 12.84 -8.61
CA LYS A 44 -8.01 13.49 -9.72
C LYS A 44 -8.60 12.50 -10.76
N LYS A 45 -8.53 11.18 -10.52
CA LYS A 45 -9.16 10.15 -11.39
C LYS A 45 -10.66 9.97 -11.08
N GLY A 46 -11.10 10.47 -9.92
CA GLY A 46 -12.51 10.43 -9.51
C GLY A 46 -12.99 9.04 -9.08
N LEU A 47 -12.09 8.21 -8.58
CA LEU A 47 -12.38 6.85 -8.13
C LEU A 47 -12.81 6.86 -6.64
N ASP A 48 -13.82 7.69 -6.33
CA ASP A 48 -14.37 7.81 -4.99
C ASP A 48 -15.00 6.48 -4.54
N GLY A 49 -14.66 6.05 -3.33
CA GLY A 49 -15.22 4.85 -2.73
C GLY A 49 -16.54 5.11 -2.00
N ASN A 50 -17.30 4.04 -1.79
CA ASN A 50 -18.53 4.04 -1.01
C ASN A 50 -18.34 3.24 0.26
N PHE A 51 -18.71 3.79 1.42
CA PHE A 51 -18.64 3.08 2.67
C PHE A 51 -19.63 1.90 2.73
N ALA A 52 -19.09 0.72 3.10
CA ALA A 52 -19.86 -0.36 3.69
C ALA A 52 -19.80 -0.15 5.21
N GLY A 53 -20.94 -0.25 5.91
CA GLY A 53 -20.99 0.06 7.33
C GLY A 53 -20.81 1.54 7.66
N LYS A 54 -20.02 1.84 8.69
CA LYS A 54 -19.78 3.21 9.19
C LYS A 54 -18.35 3.38 9.68
N PRO A 55 -17.34 3.28 8.81
CA PRO A 55 -15.97 3.59 9.19
C PRO A 55 -15.88 5.00 9.78
N GLN A 56 -15.09 5.18 10.83
CA GLN A 56 -14.98 6.46 11.53
C GLN A 56 -13.65 7.13 11.25
N ALA A 57 -13.67 8.40 10.91
CA ALA A 57 -12.45 9.20 10.81
C ALA A 57 -11.89 9.48 12.21
N VAL A 58 -10.65 9.11 12.44
CA VAL A 58 -9.92 9.32 13.69
C VAL A 58 -8.54 9.88 13.40
N GLU A 59 -7.81 10.35 14.42
CA GLU A 59 -6.41 10.71 14.26
C GLU A 59 -5.60 9.49 13.81
N GLY A 60 -4.87 9.64 12.71
CA GLY A 60 -3.95 8.67 12.14
C GLY A 60 -2.49 9.02 12.44
N ILE A 61 -1.58 8.32 11.78
CA ILE A 61 -0.15 8.64 11.88
C ILE A 61 0.24 9.77 10.92
N ALA A 62 -0.54 9.96 9.85
CA ALA A 62 -0.29 10.96 8.81
C ALA A 62 -1.55 11.80 8.53
N GLY A 63 -2.09 12.44 9.54
CA GLY A 63 -3.38 13.15 9.48
C GLY A 63 -4.51 12.28 10.01
N LYS A 64 -5.63 12.14 9.26
CA LYS A 64 -6.72 11.25 9.66
C LYS A 64 -6.62 9.91 8.95
N ALA A 65 -6.95 8.86 9.71
CA ALA A 65 -7.17 7.51 9.22
C ALA A 65 -8.65 7.13 9.34
N LEU A 66 -9.06 6.07 8.67
CA LEU A 66 -10.36 5.44 8.91
C LEU A 66 -10.22 4.25 9.86
N LYS A 67 -11.09 4.21 10.87
CA LYS A 67 -11.23 3.09 11.81
C LYS A 67 -12.30 2.14 11.31
N PHE A 68 -11.93 0.87 11.20
CA PHE A 68 -12.77 -0.25 10.80
C PHE A 68 -13.04 -1.16 12.00
N ASN A 69 -14.26 -1.68 12.13
CA ASN A 69 -14.74 -2.41 13.31
C ASN A 69 -14.47 -3.93 13.28
N GLY A 70 -13.87 -4.45 12.20
CA GLY A 70 -13.60 -5.88 12.05
C GLY A 70 -14.82 -6.77 11.81
N LYS A 71 -15.97 -6.19 11.42
CA LYS A 71 -17.24 -6.93 11.29
C LYS A 71 -18.10 -6.50 10.08
N SER A 72 -18.11 -5.22 9.77
CA SER A 72 -19.04 -4.66 8.78
C SER A 72 -18.57 -3.35 8.14
N ASP A 73 -17.45 -2.79 8.60
CA ASP A 73 -16.92 -1.54 8.08
C ASP A 73 -15.91 -1.79 6.99
N GLY A 74 -16.12 -1.19 5.83
CA GLY A 74 -15.26 -1.31 4.66
C GLY A 74 -15.50 -0.17 3.68
N ILE A 75 -14.81 -0.22 2.56
CA ILE A 75 -14.98 0.68 1.42
C ILE A 75 -15.09 -0.18 0.17
N LYS A 76 -16.14 0.05 -0.62
CA LYS A 76 -16.30 -0.50 -1.97
C LYS A 76 -15.80 0.53 -2.97
N LEU A 77 -14.83 0.13 -3.79
CA LEU A 77 -14.23 0.97 -4.80
C LEU A 77 -14.76 0.62 -6.18
N PRO A 78 -14.88 1.59 -7.10
CA PRO A 78 -15.37 1.33 -8.46
C PRO A 78 -14.31 0.63 -9.30
N ASP A 79 -14.75 -0.18 -10.25
CA ASP A 79 -13.90 -0.68 -11.34
C ASP A 79 -13.34 0.48 -12.18
N SER A 80 -12.10 0.34 -12.60
CA SER A 80 -11.42 1.33 -13.43
C SER A 80 -10.37 0.72 -14.34
N VAL A 81 -10.24 1.27 -15.54
CA VAL A 81 -9.15 0.91 -16.45
C VAL A 81 -7.76 1.24 -15.86
N ASP A 82 -7.70 2.20 -14.95
CA ASP A 82 -6.47 2.58 -14.26
C ASP A 82 -6.10 1.57 -13.15
N ILE A 83 -7.08 0.85 -12.57
CA ILE A 83 -6.85 -0.11 -11.49
C ILE A 83 -6.93 -1.55 -12.00
N ASN A 84 -8.12 -2.03 -12.41
CA ASN A 84 -8.37 -3.45 -12.58
C ASN A 84 -8.92 -3.87 -13.96
N THR A 85 -9.68 -3.03 -14.66
CA THR A 85 -10.31 -3.43 -15.93
C THR A 85 -9.46 -3.15 -17.17
N GLY A 86 -8.31 -2.51 -17.01
CA GLY A 86 -7.29 -2.32 -18.04
C GLY A 86 -6.30 -3.47 -18.13
N GLY A 87 -5.10 -3.19 -18.53
CA GLY A 87 -4.00 -4.17 -18.59
C GLY A 87 -3.72 -4.70 -20.00
N PRO A 88 -2.75 -5.61 -20.16
CA PRO A 88 -1.94 -6.22 -19.09
C PRO A 88 -1.01 -5.21 -18.39
N TYR A 89 -1.02 -5.25 -17.05
CA TYR A 89 -0.15 -4.38 -16.24
C TYR A 89 1.23 -5.00 -16.10
N THR A 90 2.23 -4.30 -16.62
CA THR A 90 3.65 -4.67 -16.56
C THR A 90 4.29 -4.18 -15.26
N ASN A 91 3.83 -3.03 -14.79
CA ASN A 91 4.23 -2.40 -13.54
C ASN A 91 2.99 -2.03 -12.72
N ARG A 92 3.07 -2.25 -11.42
CA ARG A 92 2.01 -1.89 -10.48
C ARG A 92 2.60 -1.74 -9.08
N THR A 93 2.18 -0.71 -8.36
CA THR A 93 2.40 -0.59 -6.92
C THR A 93 1.05 -0.41 -6.24
N VAL A 94 0.82 -1.19 -5.19
CA VAL A 94 -0.28 -0.99 -4.23
C VAL A 94 0.33 -0.89 -2.85
N ALA A 95 -0.01 0.13 -2.09
CA ALA A 95 0.50 0.28 -0.72
C ALA A 95 -0.53 0.93 0.20
N ALA A 96 -0.38 0.72 1.50
CA ALA A 96 -1.21 1.29 2.54
C ALA A 96 -0.47 1.43 3.87
N LEU A 97 -0.86 2.39 4.68
CA LEU A 97 -0.58 2.43 6.12
C LEU A 97 -1.69 1.68 6.86
N PHE A 98 -1.32 0.84 7.82
CA PHE A 98 -2.31 0.14 8.64
C PHE A 98 -1.84 -0.03 10.08
N ASN A 99 -2.83 -0.13 10.98
CA ASN A 99 -2.62 -0.45 12.39
C ASN A 99 -3.74 -1.42 12.81
N CYS A 100 -3.40 -2.72 12.87
CA CYS A 100 -4.36 -3.78 13.16
C CYS A 100 -4.58 -3.91 14.67
N ASP A 101 -5.84 -3.99 15.10
CA ASP A 101 -6.19 -4.13 16.52
C ASP A 101 -5.74 -5.47 17.11
N ASP A 102 -5.88 -6.56 16.35
CA ASP A 102 -5.47 -7.91 16.72
C ASP A 102 -4.95 -8.68 15.49
N VAL A 103 -3.63 -8.85 15.42
CA VAL A 103 -2.97 -9.55 14.30
C VAL A 103 -3.02 -11.07 14.44
N ASP A 104 -3.32 -11.61 15.64
CA ASP A 104 -3.22 -13.04 15.94
C ASP A 104 -4.47 -13.84 15.52
N ILE A 105 -5.50 -13.17 15.00
CA ILE A 105 -6.71 -13.83 14.48
C ILE A 105 -6.32 -14.85 13.39
N LYS A 106 -6.81 -16.10 13.54
CA LYS A 106 -6.52 -17.24 12.66
C LYS A 106 -7.74 -17.86 12.00
N ASP A 107 -8.92 -17.56 12.47
CA ASP A 107 -10.19 -18.09 11.96
C ASP A 107 -10.73 -17.33 10.75
N ARG A 108 -10.19 -16.16 10.47
CA ARG A 108 -10.45 -15.34 9.28
C ARG A 108 -9.23 -14.50 8.91
N LYS A 109 -9.19 -14.03 7.68
CA LYS A 109 -8.25 -13.00 7.25
C LYS A 109 -8.77 -11.62 7.63
N GLN A 110 -7.92 -10.61 7.56
CA GLN A 110 -8.28 -9.22 7.76
C GLN A 110 -7.74 -8.43 6.57
N VAL A 111 -8.60 -8.17 5.59
CA VAL A 111 -8.22 -7.55 4.33
C VAL A 111 -7.96 -6.06 4.51
N ILE A 112 -6.80 -5.58 4.06
CA ILE A 112 -6.45 -4.17 3.99
C ILE A 112 -6.90 -3.59 2.65
N TYR A 113 -6.53 -4.25 1.55
CA TYR A 113 -6.90 -3.92 0.18
C TYR A 113 -7.00 -5.22 -0.63
N GLU A 114 -7.95 -5.28 -1.54
CA GLU A 114 -8.03 -6.35 -2.52
C GLU A 114 -8.60 -5.86 -3.84
N GLU A 115 -8.18 -6.47 -4.93
CA GLU A 115 -8.75 -6.31 -6.27
C GLU A 115 -8.71 -7.65 -7.00
N GLY A 116 -9.77 -7.95 -7.74
CA GLY A 116 -9.84 -9.14 -8.59
C GLY A 116 -10.62 -10.29 -7.98
N GLY A 117 -10.34 -11.48 -8.43
CA GLY A 117 -11.08 -12.69 -8.08
C GLY A 117 -10.21 -13.94 -8.07
N GLN A 118 -10.82 -15.12 -8.18
CA GLN A 118 -10.07 -16.39 -8.10
C GLN A 118 -9.08 -16.60 -9.25
N THR A 119 -9.28 -15.95 -10.39
CA THR A 119 -8.46 -16.13 -11.59
C THR A 119 -7.27 -15.20 -11.63
N ARG A 120 -7.47 -13.94 -11.23
CA ARG A 120 -6.46 -12.86 -11.25
C ARG A 120 -6.75 -11.92 -10.11
N GLY A 121 -5.72 -11.31 -9.53
CA GLY A 121 -5.89 -10.27 -8.53
C GLY A 121 -4.65 -9.94 -7.73
N LEU A 122 -4.81 -8.96 -6.85
CA LEU A 122 -3.85 -8.52 -5.84
C LEU A 122 -4.56 -8.41 -4.49
N VAL A 123 -3.83 -8.67 -3.41
CA VAL A 123 -4.39 -8.55 -2.05
C VAL A 123 -3.32 -8.15 -1.03
N LEU A 124 -3.69 -7.29 -0.08
CA LEU A 124 -2.97 -6.99 1.15
C LEU A 124 -3.84 -7.41 2.34
N TYR A 125 -3.33 -8.23 3.26
CA TYR A 125 -4.13 -8.69 4.40
C TYR A 125 -3.28 -9.12 5.59
N VAL A 126 -3.90 -9.17 6.78
CA VAL A 126 -3.31 -9.68 8.02
C VAL A 126 -3.92 -11.03 8.37
N HIS A 127 -3.07 -11.98 8.81
CA HIS A 127 -3.52 -13.29 9.30
C HIS A 127 -2.46 -13.94 10.19
N GLY A 128 -2.86 -14.38 11.39
CA GLY A 128 -2.04 -15.21 12.27
C GLY A 128 -0.67 -14.62 12.64
N GLY A 129 -0.63 -13.33 12.99
CA GLY A 129 0.57 -12.60 13.38
C GLY A 129 1.40 -12.05 12.23
N LYS A 130 0.93 -12.17 10.99
CA LYS A 130 1.66 -11.73 9.78
C LYS A 130 0.82 -10.84 8.90
N VAL A 131 1.50 -9.92 8.20
CA VAL A 131 0.94 -9.25 7.03
C VAL A 131 1.44 -9.98 5.77
N TYR A 132 0.54 -10.16 4.82
CA TYR A 132 0.78 -10.80 3.53
C TYR A 132 0.52 -9.81 2.41
N VAL A 133 1.29 -9.92 1.35
CA VAL A 133 0.94 -9.34 0.05
C VAL A 133 0.78 -10.49 -0.94
N GLY A 134 -0.28 -10.47 -1.75
CA GLY A 134 -0.59 -11.54 -2.70
C GLY A 134 -0.79 -11.01 -4.10
N GLY A 135 -0.36 -11.80 -5.10
CA GLY A 135 -0.61 -11.52 -6.51
C GLY A 135 -0.65 -12.81 -7.32
N TRP A 136 -1.58 -12.90 -8.28
CA TRP A 136 -1.76 -14.07 -9.13
C TRP A 136 -2.37 -13.73 -10.49
N ASN A 137 -2.04 -14.55 -11.50
CA ASN A 137 -2.69 -14.54 -12.83
C ASN A 137 -2.66 -15.95 -13.39
N ARG A 138 -3.68 -16.74 -13.07
CA ARG A 138 -3.75 -18.17 -13.36
C ARG A 138 -4.13 -18.46 -14.81
N ALA A 139 -4.93 -17.58 -15.42
CA ALA A 139 -5.50 -17.83 -16.73
C ALA A 139 -4.46 -17.72 -17.87
N GLU A 140 -3.67 -16.65 -17.89
CA GLU A 140 -2.78 -16.37 -19.02
C GLU A 140 -1.43 -17.08 -18.88
N TYR A 141 -0.87 -17.13 -17.65
CA TYR A 141 0.54 -17.54 -17.48
C TYR A 141 0.73 -18.67 -16.49
N ASN A 142 -0.34 -19.27 -15.93
CA ASN A 142 -0.26 -20.22 -14.83
C ASN A 142 0.52 -19.65 -13.63
N TRP A 143 0.49 -18.32 -13.44
CA TRP A 143 1.01 -17.72 -12.23
C TRP A 143 0.05 -18.01 -11.09
N ASN A 144 0.31 -19.13 -10.42
CA ASN A 144 -0.57 -19.63 -9.35
C ASN A 144 -0.55 -18.75 -8.10
N GLY A 145 0.36 -17.78 -8.06
CA GLY A 145 0.46 -16.71 -7.09
C GLY A 145 1.77 -16.71 -6.32
N ALA A 146 1.99 -15.59 -5.64
CA ALA A 146 3.04 -15.39 -4.66
C ALA A 146 2.42 -14.68 -3.45
N TRP A 147 2.76 -15.13 -2.24
CA TRP A 147 2.25 -14.57 -0.97
C TRP A 147 3.37 -14.39 0.06
N PRO A 148 4.39 -13.55 -0.23
CA PRO A 148 5.38 -13.21 0.78
C PRO A 148 4.73 -12.52 1.97
N SER A 149 5.32 -12.70 3.15
CA SER A 149 4.78 -12.21 4.41
C SER A 149 5.87 -11.77 5.38
N ALA A 150 5.48 -10.97 6.37
CA ALA A 150 6.33 -10.54 7.47
C ALA A 150 5.55 -10.52 8.79
N ASP A 151 6.25 -10.72 9.89
CA ASP A 151 5.67 -10.65 11.23
C ASP A 151 5.28 -9.20 11.56
N VAL A 152 4.11 -9.02 12.15
CA VAL A 152 3.59 -7.73 12.60
C VAL A 152 2.99 -7.86 14.00
N LYS A 153 2.82 -6.72 14.70
CA LYS A 153 2.28 -6.67 16.05
C LYS A 153 0.98 -5.87 16.08
N SER A 154 0.07 -6.28 16.94
CA SER A 154 -1.18 -5.56 17.20
C SER A 154 -0.93 -4.14 17.68
N LYS A 155 -1.78 -3.21 17.24
CA LYS A 155 -1.77 -1.79 17.65
C LYS A 155 -0.47 -1.05 17.32
N GLN A 156 0.27 -1.51 16.33
CA GLN A 156 1.43 -0.85 15.77
C GLN A 156 1.16 -0.45 14.32
N TRP A 157 1.62 0.74 13.93
CA TRP A 157 1.56 1.19 12.55
C TRP A 157 2.63 0.53 11.70
N TYR A 158 2.26 0.17 10.49
CA TYR A 158 3.13 -0.36 9.44
C TYR A 158 2.77 0.27 8.10
N HIS A 159 3.75 0.43 7.24
CA HIS A 159 3.56 0.72 5.83
C HIS A 159 3.82 -0.55 5.02
N VAL A 160 2.81 -1.12 4.39
CA VAL A 160 2.92 -2.32 3.56
C VAL A 160 2.73 -1.97 2.09
N GLY A 161 3.49 -2.62 1.22
CA GLY A 161 3.30 -2.48 -0.23
C GLY A 161 3.66 -3.74 -1.00
N LEU A 162 3.02 -3.89 -2.15
CA LEU A 162 3.40 -4.85 -3.19
C LEU A 162 3.83 -4.12 -4.46
N VAL A 163 4.72 -4.75 -5.22
CA VAL A 163 5.14 -4.25 -6.53
C VAL A 163 5.15 -5.38 -7.54
N ILE A 164 4.49 -5.17 -8.69
CA ILE A 164 4.77 -5.88 -9.93
C ILE A 164 5.80 -5.04 -10.68
N ARG A 165 6.97 -5.62 -11.03
CA ARG A 165 8.08 -4.89 -11.65
C ARG A 165 8.49 -5.49 -12.98
N ASP A 166 8.36 -4.70 -14.06
CA ASP A 166 8.80 -5.05 -15.42
C ASP A 166 8.38 -6.48 -15.79
N ALA A 167 7.14 -6.84 -15.44
CA ALA A 167 6.63 -8.17 -15.64
C ALA A 167 6.37 -8.43 -17.13
N ALA A 168 6.74 -9.62 -17.59
CA ALA A 168 6.53 -10.06 -18.96
C ALA A 168 5.26 -10.93 -19.08
N ALA A 169 4.89 -11.25 -20.33
CA ALA A 169 3.81 -12.20 -20.67
C ALA A 169 4.21 -13.66 -20.35
N LYS A 170 4.79 -13.88 -19.18
CA LYS A 170 5.21 -15.17 -18.60
C LYS A 170 5.60 -14.97 -17.15
N VAL A 171 5.68 -16.08 -16.40
CA VAL A 171 6.19 -16.04 -15.02
C VAL A 171 7.72 -16.03 -15.02
N GLU A 172 8.30 -15.02 -14.38
CA GLU A 172 9.74 -14.86 -14.22
C GLU A 172 10.11 -14.58 -12.76
N SER A 173 11.36 -14.84 -12.40
CA SER A 173 11.90 -14.54 -11.06
C SER A 173 11.97 -13.04 -10.82
N LYS A 174 11.77 -12.64 -9.56
CA LYS A 174 11.95 -11.25 -9.07
C LYS A 174 10.99 -10.23 -9.72
N LYS A 175 9.79 -10.65 -10.10
CA LYS A 175 8.78 -9.80 -10.73
C LYS A 175 7.65 -9.40 -9.79
N PHE A 176 7.58 -10.00 -8.60
CA PHE A 176 6.65 -9.66 -7.55
C PHE A 176 7.40 -9.39 -6.25
N GLU A 177 7.15 -8.24 -5.60
CA GLU A 177 7.90 -7.79 -4.44
C GLU A 177 6.96 -7.47 -3.27
N MET A 178 7.45 -7.73 -2.06
CA MET A 178 6.86 -7.24 -0.80
C MET A 178 7.76 -6.19 -0.18
N TRP A 179 7.14 -5.09 0.25
CA TRP A 179 7.77 -4.01 0.99
C TRP A 179 7.08 -3.80 2.34
N LEU A 180 7.87 -3.56 3.39
CA LEU A 180 7.39 -3.23 4.73
C LEU A 180 8.27 -2.15 5.34
N ASP A 181 7.65 -1.07 5.82
CA ASP A 181 8.31 0.06 6.50
C ASP A 181 9.52 0.60 5.70
N GLY A 182 9.32 0.83 4.40
CA GLY A 182 10.33 1.36 3.50
C GLY A 182 11.37 0.34 3.02
N LYS A 183 11.31 -0.91 3.44
CA LYS A 183 12.29 -1.95 3.10
C LYS A 183 11.68 -3.06 2.25
N ARG A 184 12.41 -3.50 1.22
CA ARG A 184 12.01 -4.69 0.46
C ARG A 184 12.26 -5.96 1.27
N ILE A 185 11.18 -6.67 1.59
CA ILE A 185 11.20 -7.89 2.41
C ILE A 185 11.42 -9.13 1.54
N ALA A 186 10.82 -9.17 0.35
CA ALA A 186 10.90 -10.32 -0.53
C ALA A 186 10.80 -9.92 -2.00
N GLN A 187 11.39 -10.78 -2.86
CA GLN A 187 11.21 -10.78 -4.30
C GLN A 187 10.87 -12.21 -4.73
N GLU A 188 9.69 -12.37 -5.33
CA GLU A 188 9.14 -13.64 -5.74
C GLU A 188 8.97 -13.72 -7.27
N LYS A 189 8.56 -14.90 -7.75
CA LYS A 189 8.13 -15.06 -9.13
C LYS A 189 6.84 -14.31 -9.38
N GLY A 190 6.71 -13.66 -10.53
CA GLY A 190 5.53 -12.94 -10.96
C GLY A 190 5.44 -12.84 -12.47
N GLY A 191 4.29 -12.43 -12.96
CA GLY A 191 4.01 -12.15 -14.36
C GLY A 191 3.14 -10.90 -14.48
N GLN A 192 2.78 -10.52 -15.71
CA GLN A 192 1.81 -9.46 -15.93
C GLN A 192 0.48 -9.79 -15.27
N LEU A 193 -0.20 -8.77 -14.78
CA LEU A 193 -1.57 -8.86 -14.30
C LEU A 193 -2.52 -8.41 -15.42
N HIS A 194 -3.41 -9.30 -15.86
CA HIS A 194 -4.43 -8.97 -16.85
C HIS A 194 -5.66 -8.34 -16.22
N ALA A 195 -6.51 -7.77 -17.08
CA ALA A 195 -7.78 -7.19 -16.69
C ALA A 195 -8.63 -8.18 -15.91
N HIS A 196 -9.27 -7.69 -14.86
CA HIS A 196 -10.21 -8.40 -14.00
C HIS A 196 -11.29 -7.41 -13.55
N ALA A 197 -12.49 -7.89 -13.32
CA ALA A 197 -13.66 -7.03 -13.12
C ALA A 197 -14.45 -7.42 -11.86
N ASP A 198 -13.80 -8.04 -10.90
CA ASP A 198 -14.42 -8.24 -9.59
C ASP A 198 -14.23 -6.98 -8.73
N ASP A 199 -15.23 -6.68 -7.91
CA ASP A 199 -15.27 -5.44 -7.14
C ASP A 199 -14.10 -5.30 -6.17
N ILE A 200 -13.56 -4.10 -6.08
CA ILE A 200 -12.41 -3.77 -5.25
C ILE A 200 -12.84 -3.41 -3.84
N GLY A 201 -12.10 -3.86 -2.82
CA GLY A 201 -12.36 -3.60 -1.42
C GLY A 201 -11.20 -3.00 -0.64
N VAL A 202 -11.51 -2.10 0.31
CA VAL A 202 -10.60 -1.66 1.37
C VAL A 202 -11.24 -1.95 2.73
N GLY A 203 -10.48 -2.61 3.61
CA GLY A 203 -10.98 -3.00 4.93
C GLY A 203 -11.90 -4.22 4.93
N HIS A 204 -12.15 -4.83 3.78
CA HIS A 204 -12.88 -6.08 3.65
C HIS A 204 -12.67 -6.74 2.29
N LEU A 205 -13.02 -8.02 2.19
CA LEU A 205 -13.18 -8.72 0.93
C LEU A 205 -14.54 -8.35 0.31
N ASN A 206 -14.52 -7.64 -0.83
CA ASN A 206 -15.79 -7.23 -1.47
C ASN A 206 -16.44 -8.38 -2.24
N GLN A 207 -15.66 -9.18 -2.98
CA GLN A 207 -16.16 -10.39 -3.68
C GLN A 207 -15.26 -11.60 -3.46
N ASN A 208 -14.45 -11.98 -4.44
CA ASN A 208 -13.62 -13.16 -4.41
C ASN A 208 -12.14 -12.79 -4.39
N THR A 209 -11.32 -13.62 -3.78
CA THR A 209 -9.86 -13.48 -3.78
C THR A 209 -9.18 -14.84 -3.66
N VAL A 210 -7.85 -14.86 -3.56
CA VAL A 210 -7.06 -16.03 -3.21
C VAL A 210 -6.06 -15.66 -2.12
N TYR A 211 -5.97 -16.49 -1.10
CA TYR A 211 -5.02 -16.35 0.00
C TYR A 211 -3.88 -17.36 -0.07
N HIS A 212 -2.86 -17.18 0.76
CA HIS A 212 -1.67 -18.05 0.83
C HIS A 212 -1.99 -19.53 1.08
N ASP A 213 -3.10 -19.83 1.71
CA ASP A 213 -3.58 -21.17 2.03
C ASP A 213 -4.58 -21.74 1.00
N GLY A 214 -4.77 -21.04 -0.12
CA GLY A 214 -5.69 -21.41 -1.18
C GLY A 214 -7.16 -21.09 -0.88
N GLY A 215 -7.46 -20.62 0.33
CA GLY A 215 -8.81 -20.15 0.69
C GLY A 215 -9.08 -18.79 0.06
N GLY A 216 -10.32 -18.43 0.01
CA GLY A 216 -10.82 -17.14 -0.47
C GLY A 216 -12.15 -17.35 -1.16
N GLY A 217 -13.02 -16.37 -1.08
CA GLY A 217 -14.31 -16.39 -1.75
C GLY A 217 -15.46 -15.91 -0.88
N GLY A 218 -16.50 -15.47 -1.53
CA GLY A 218 -17.66 -14.84 -0.90
C GLY A 218 -17.58 -13.34 -0.94
N SER A 219 -18.71 -12.70 -0.66
CA SER A 219 -18.81 -11.24 -0.60
C SER A 219 -18.97 -10.78 0.83
N ASP A 220 -18.47 -9.59 1.13
CA ASP A 220 -18.62 -8.96 2.43
C ASP A 220 -18.07 -9.83 3.58
N LEU A 221 -16.83 -10.28 3.44
CA LEU A 221 -16.11 -11.12 4.40
C LEU A 221 -14.76 -10.50 4.80
N ASP A 222 -14.07 -11.19 5.70
CA ASP A 222 -12.67 -10.92 6.08
C ASP A 222 -12.41 -9.45 6.47
N TRP A 223 -13.35 -8.90 7.25
CA TRP A 223 -13.36 -7.52 7.71
C TRP A 223 -12.12 -7.19 8.55
N PHE A 224 -11.49 -6.07 8.23
CA PHE A 224 -10.33 -5.55 8.95
C PHE A 224 -10.78 -4.87 10.26
N GLY A 225 -10.10 -5.17 11.36
CA GLY A 225 -10.26 -4.48 12.64
C GLY A 225 -9.05 -3.61 12.93
N GLY A 226 -9.24 -2.28 12.98
CA GLY A 226 -8.13 -1.37 13.19
C GLY A 226 -8.21 -0.10 12.35
N LEU A 227 -7.05 0.49 12.04
CA LEU A 227 -6.92 1.72 11.28
C LEU A 227 -6.27 1.44 9.92
N ILE A 228 -6.80 2.04 8.86
CA ILE A 228 -6.17 2.07 7.53
C ILE A 228 -6.06 3.53 7.10
N ASP A 229 -4.91 3.86 6.46
CA ASP A 229 -4.61 5.20 5.98
C ASP A 229 -3.78 5.13 4.69
N GLU A 230 -3.78 6.20 3.89
CA GLU A 230 -2.91 6.40 2.71
C GLU A 230 -2.90 5.18 1.76
N VAL A 231 -4.07 4.71 1.34
CA VAL A 231 -4.16 3.65 0.33
C VAL A 231 -3.86 4.22 -1.04
N ILE A 232 -2.88 3.65 -1.73
CA ILE A 232 -2.44 4.12 -3.05
C ILE A 232 -2.36 3.00 -4.06
N VAL A 233 -2.68 3.31 -5.33
CA VAL A 233 -2.46 2.45 -6.49
C VAL A 233 -1.75 3.24 -7.58
N TYR A 234 -0.62 2.71 -8.06
CA TYR A 234 0.18 3.32 -9.13
C TYR A 234 0.42 2.34 -10.27
N GLY A 235 0.41 2.84 -11.50
CA GLY A 235 0.81 2.11 -12.71
C GLY A 235 2.32 1.98 -12.91
N SER A 236 3.14 2.43 -11.96
CA SER A 236 4.60 2.31 -11.94
C SER A 236 5.09 1.40 -10.82
N ALA A 237 6.28 0.83 -10.98
CA ALA A 237 6.95 0.05 -9.95
C ALA A 237 7.80 0.97 -9.06
N PHE A 238 7.40 1.14 -7.82
CA PHE A 238 8.11 1.96 -6.84
C PHE A 238 9.44 1.32 -6.42
N ASP A 239 10.43 2.15 -6.16
CA ASP A 239 11.74 1.75 -5.66
C ASP A 239 11.90 2.05 -4.14
N GLU A 240 13.13 1.87 -3.64
CA GLU A 240 13.45 2.08 -2.22
C GLU A 240 13.25 3.53 -1.78
N ALA A 241 13.53 4.50 -2.64
CA ALA A 241 13.36 5.92 -2.33
C ALA A 241 11.86 6.27 -2.21
N ASP A 242 11.04 5.76 -3.13
CA ASP A 242 9.59 5.92 -3.08
C ASP A 242 8.99 5.34 -1.79
N PHE A 243 9.36 4.11 -1.44
CA PHE A 243 8.87 3.46 -0.22
C PHE A 243 9.40 4.10 1.06
N ALA A 244 10.63 4.60 1.07
CA ALA A 244 11.17 5.34 2.20
C ALA A 244 10.38 6.64 2.45
N GLU A 245 9.97 7.34 1.39
CA GLU A 245 9.12 8.53 1.50
C GLU A 245 7.72 8.18 2.05
N LEU A 246 7.09 7.11 1.57
CA LEU A 246 5.78 6.67 2.04
C LEU A 246 5.80 6.19 3.50
N ALA A 247 6.89 5.56 3.92
CA ALA A 247 7.07 5.09 5.29
C ALA A 247 7.59 6.18 6.26
N ALA A 248 7.93 7.37 5.79
CA ALA A 248 8.48 8.43 6.61
C ALA A 248 7.64 8.79 7.86
N PRO A 249 6.28 8.73 7.84
CA PRO A 249 5.49 8.95 9.05
C PRO A 249 5.81 8.01 10.20
N LEU A 250 6.25 6.76 9.91
CA LEU A 250 6.59 5.76 10.92
C LEU A 250 7.88 6.06 11.67
N SER A 251 8.77 6.87 11.11
CA SER A 251 10.07 7.21 11.70
C SER A 251 10.02 8.35 12.69
N VAL A 252 8.84 8.92 12.94
CA VAL A 252 8.65 10.07 13.81
C VAL A 252 8.08 9.60 15.15
N GLU A 253 8.83 9.80 16.24
CA GLU A 253 8.35 9.54 17.61
C GLU A 253 7.04 10.31 17.91
N PRO A 254 6.08 9.74 18.70
CA PRO A 254 4.74 10.31 18.90
C PRO A 254 4.70 11.63 19.68
N HIS A 255 5.81 12.29 19.96
CA HIS A 255 5.89 13.53 20.71
C HIS A 255 6.18 14.76 19.84
N GLY A 256 5.11 15.24 19.21
CA GLY A 256 4.91 16.63 18.83
C GLY A 256 6.05 17.31 18.10
N LYS A 257 5.99 17.31 16.77
CA LYS A 257 6.45 18.38 15.86
C LYS A 257 6.66 17.92 14.41
N PHE A 258 5.76 17.25 13.75
CA PHE A 258 5.92 17.05 12.29
C PHE A 258 4.62 17.10 11.49
N THR A 259 3.69 17.94 11.92
CA THR A 259 2.55 18.35 11.09
C THR A 259 2.95 19.18 9.86
N THR A 260 4.20 19.66 9.78
CA THR A 260 4.59 20.61 8.73
C THR A 260 5.12 19.94 7.47
N THR A 261 5.87 18.85 7.53
CA THR A 261 6.48 18.27 6.31
C THR A 261 5.46 17.43 5.53
N TRP A 262 4.70 16.57 6.21
CA TRP A 262 3.65 15.79 5.57
C TRP A 262 2.42 16.61 5.18
N ALA A 263 2.00 17.53 6.03
CA ALA A 263 0.93 18.48 5.67
C ALA A 263 1.35 19.37 4.49
N ASN A 264 2.62 19.75 4.38
CA ASN A 264 3.14 20.51 3.25
C ASN A 264 3.26 19.64 1.98
N LEU A 265 3.67 18.37 2.09
CA LEU A 265 3.68 17.41 0.99
C LEU A 265 2.26 17.10 0.51
N LYS A 266 1.33 16.91 1.44
CA LYS A 266 -0.11 16.74 1.13
C LYS A 266 -0.72 18.00 0.52
N ALA A 267 -0.39 19.19 1.03
CA ALA A 267 -0.87 20.46 0.48
C ALA A 267 -0.30 20.73 -0.92
N GLN A 268 0.94 20.36 -1.19
CA GLN A 268 1.53 20.45 -2.53
C GLN A 268 0.88 19.47 -3.51
N ARG A 269 0.52 18.25 -3.05
CA ARG A 269 -0.24 17.27 -3.86
C ARG A 269 -1.68 17.70 -4.15
N ALA A 270 -2.29 18.50 -3.28
CA ALA A 270 -3.66 18.99 -3.47
C ALA A 270 -3.73 20.27 -4.34
N GLN A 271 -2.60 20.94 -4.61
CA GLN A 271 -2.54 22.19 -5.39
C GLN A 271 -2.07 21.98 -6.84
N ASN A 272 -1.58 20.80 -7.18
CA ASN A 272 -1.21 20.38 -8.53
C ASN A 272 -2.20 19.34 -9.05
#